data_7ba358009fa17e7dc67591bba7909739
#
_entry.id   7ba358009fa17e7dc67591bba7909739
#
_cell.length_a   1.000
_cell.length_b   1.000
_cell.length_c   1.000
_cell.angle_alpha   90.00
_cell.angle_beta   90.00
_cell.angle_gamma   90.00
#
_symmetry.space_group_name_H-M   'P 1'
#
loop_
_entity.id
_entity.type
_entity.pdbx_description
1 polymer ?
#
loop_
_entity_poly.entity_id
_entity_poly.type
_entity_poly.pdbx_seq_one_letter_code
_entity_poly.pdbx_strand_id
1 'polypeptide(L)'
;MLKTAAKWSALLVALMLTLGGLQSAFAADKPFAEKKIVLQISDPNPFKQTLVLNVANNLVKEYGPDKVDIQIVAFGPGVRLLFADNANTGRIKNLVDNAGVGFHACSNTIKNMTKKLGEAPEINPLATKDSPGVVQIVNLVSKGFILVKP
;
A
#
# COMPACT_ATOMS: atom_id res chain seq x y z
N MET A 1 28.36 -33.24 41.05
CA MET A 1 27.98 -31.85 40.84
C MET A 1 28.00 -31.50 39.34
N LEU A 2 27.14 -32.09 38.50
CA LEU A 2 27.08 -31.81 37.04
C LEU A 2 25.69 -32.11 36.48
N LYS A 3 24.63 -31.49 37.04
CA LYS A 3 23.23 -31.66 36.52
C LYS A 3 22.46 -30.34 36.37
N THR A 4 23.07 -29.17 36.48
CA THR A 4 22.36 -27.87 36.42
C THR A 4 22.64 -27.02 35.19
N ALA A 5 23.61 -27.39 34.33
CA ALA A 5 23.97 -26.61 33.13
C ALA A 5 23.06 -26.88 31.89
N ALA A 6 22.34 -28.00 31.87
CA ALA A 6 21.53 -28.40 30.71
C ALA A 6 20.15 -27.75 30.60
N LYS A 7 19.67 -27.13 31.70
CA LYS A 7 18.31 -26.50 31.71
C LYS A 7 18.26 -25.06 31.24
N TRP A 8 19.39 -24.39 31.17
CA TRP A 8 19.45 -22.95 30.75
C TRP A 8 19.62 -22.75 29.27
N SER A 9 20.18 -23.72 28.56
CA SER A 9 20.33 -23.69 27.10
C SER A 9 19.00 -23.86 26.33
N ALA A 10 18.02 -24.55 26.90
CA ALA A 10 16.72 -24.74 26.28
C ALA A 10 15.82 -23.49 26.34
N LEU A 11 16.01 -22.61 27.34
CA LEU A 11 15.22 -21.40 27.51
C LEU A 11 15.67 -20.25 26.57
N LEU A 12 16.94 -20.21 26.17
CA LEU A 12 17.47 -19.22 25.24
C LEU A 12 17.10 -19.48 23.76
N VAL A 13 16.92 -20.76 23.39
CA VAL A 13 16.49 -21.12 22.03
C VAL A 13 15.01 -20.84 21.80
N ALA A 14 14.16 -20.96 22.83
CA ALA A 14 12.72 -20.67 22.74
C ALA A 14 12.41 -19.17 22.62
N LEU A 15 13.32 -18.27 23.09
CA LEU A 15 13.11 -16.81 23.04
C LEU A 15 13.49 -16.20 21.68
N MET A 16 14.27 -16.89 20.83
CA MET A 16 14.64 -16.42 19.49
C MET A 16 13.60 -16.75 18.40
N LEU A 17 12.61 -17.56 18.68
CA LEU A 17 11.58 -17.98 17.70
C LEU A 17 10.32 -17.11 17.69
N THR A 18 10.20 -16.12 18.57
CA THR A 18 9.01 -15.25 18.67
C THR A 18 9.20 -13.83 18.09
N LEU A 19 10.36 -13.50 17.52
CA LEU A 19 10.58 -12.25 16.77
C LEU A 19 10.26 -12.39 15.27
N GLY A 20 9.47 -13.39 14.89
CA GLY A 20 8.95 -13.58 13.54
C GLY A 20 7.84 -12.59 13.22
N GLY A 21 8.22 -11.36 12.83
CA GLY A 21 7.61 -10.61 11.75
C GLY A 21 6.18 -10.14 11.90
N LEU A 22 5.94 -9.03 12.59
CA LEU A 22 5.01 -8.02 12.09
C LEU A 22 5.68 -7.33 10.88
N GLN A 23 5.67 -7.98 9.73
CA GLN A 23 5.97 -7.33 8.47
C GLN A 23 4.75 -6.46 8.14
N SER A 24 4.79 -5.20 8.57
CA SER A 24 3.93 -4.17 7.99
C SER A 24 4.21 -4.19 6.49
N ALA A 25 3.17 -4.42 5.67
CA ALA A 25 3.24 -4.30 4.22
C ALA A 25 3.39 -2.82 3.86
N PHE A 26 4.54 -2.23 4.19
CA PHE A 26 4.94 -0.96 3.62
C PHE A 26 5.34 -1.21 2.17
N ALA A 27 4.87 -0.35 1.26
CA ALA A 27 5.41 -0.30 -0.08
C ALA A 27 6.93 -0.30 0.04
N ALA A 28 7.59 -1.32 -0.52
CA ALA A 28 9.03 -1.44 -0.45
C ALA A 28 9.66 -0.20 -1.07
N ASP A 29 10.52 0.49 -0.32
CA ASP A 29 11.29 1.60 -0.87
C ASP A 29 12.14 1.03 -2.01
N LYS A 30 11.99 1.58 -3.23
CA LYS A 30 12.70 1.15 -4.42
C LYS A 30 13.83 2.13 -4.75
N PRO A 31 14.97 2.05 -4.07
CA PRO A 31 16.07 3.00 -4.24
C PRO A 31 16.66 3.01 -5.64
N PHE A 32 16.50 1.92 -6.40
CA PHE A 32 17.02 1.76 -7.76
C PHE A 32 15.97 2.06 -8.85
N ALA A 33 14.78 2.54 -8.48
CA ALA A 33 13.77 2.89 -9.47
C ALA A 33 14.22 4.06 -10.34
N GLU A 34 14.29 3.85 -11.64
CA GLU A 34 14.61 4.88 -12.64
C GLU A 34 13.43 5.82 -12.87
N LYS A 35 12.22 5.33 -12.67
CA LYS A 35 10.97 6.08 -12.83
C LYS A 35 10.16 6.02 -11.54
N LYS A 36 9.73 7.18 -11.06
CA LYS A 36 8.89 7.33 -9.88
C LYS A 36 7.58 8.00 -10.29
N ILE A 37 6.45 7.33 -10.11
CA ILE A 37 5.16 7.78 -10.63
C ILE A 37 4.11 7.70 -9.53
N VAL A 38 3.44 8.80 -9.26
CA VAL A 38 2.24 8.81 -8.42
C VAL A 38 1.00 8.91 -9.30
N LEU A 39 0.13 7.91 -9.20
CA LEU A 39 -1.17 7.88 -9.87
C LEU A 39 -2.25 8.35 -8.90
N GLN A 40 -3.05 9.31 -9.32
CA GLN A 40 -4.15 9.86 -8.53
C GLN A 40 -5.48 9.27 -8.95
N ILE A 41 -6.33 8.90 -7.98
CA ILE A 41 -7.75 8.62 -8.22
C ILE A 41 -8.64 9.31 -7.19
N SER A 42 -9.61 10.12 -7.68
CA SER A 42 -10.62 10.78 -6.85
C SER A 42 -12.06 10.48 -7.30
N ASP A 43 -12.22 9.68 -8.33
CA ASP A 43 -13.51 9.37 -8.98
C ASP A 43 -14.03 7.99 -8.51
N PRO A 44 -15.33 7.86 -8.15
CA PRO A 44 -15.94 6.60 -7.74
C PRO A 44 -16.27 5.68 -8.92
N ASN A 45 -16.16 6.15 -10.15
CA ASN A 45 -16.55 5.42 -11.36
C ASN A 45 -15.72 4.13 -11.52
N PRO A 46 -16.34 2.94 -11.64
CA PRO A 46 -15.64 1.67 -11.79
C PRO A 46 -14.68 1.61 -13.01
N PHE A 47 -15.04 2.30 -14.10
CA PHE A 47 -14.14 2.39 -15.26
C PHE A 47 -12.87 3.18 -14.95
N LYS A 48 -12.97 4.26 -14.16
CA LYS A 48 -11.81 5.03 -13.70
C LYS A 48 -10.95 4.22 -12.74
N GLN A 49 -11.56 3.44 -11.86
CA GLN A 49 -10.85 2.50 -10.98
C GLN A 49 -10.10 1.44 -11.78
N THR A 50 -10.73 0.87 -12.80
CA THR A 50 -10.08 -0.07 -13.71
C THR A 50 -8.97 0.60 -14.50
N LEU A 51 -9.18 1.84 -14.97
CA LEU A 51 -8.19 2.58 -15.77
C LEU A 51 -6.90 2.83 -14.99
N VAL A 52 -6.97 3.32 -13.74
CA VAL A 52 -5.76 3.59 -12.94
C VAL A 52 -4.94 2.33 -12.71
N LEU A 53 -5.58 1.18 -12.49
CA LEU A 53 -4.90 -0.12 -12.36
C LEU A 53 -4.29 -0.60 -13.69
N ASN A 54 -4.97 -0.34 -14.83
CA ASN A 54 -4.42 -0.63 -16.15
C ASN A 54 -3.17 0.19 -16.42
N VAL A 55 -3.20 1.49 -16.09
CA VAL A 55 -2.04 2.38 -16.25
C VAL A 55 -0.87 1.89 -15.40
N ALA A 56 -1.11 1.54 -14.12
CA ALA A 56 -0.06 0.97 -13.26
C ALA A 56 0.54 -0.30 -13.88
N ASN A 57 -0.30 -1.24 -14.34
CA ASN A 57 0.17 -2.47 -14.95
C ASN A 57 0.96 -2.23 -16.25
N ASN A 58 0.55 -1.26 -17.08
CA ASN A 58 1.26 -0.91 -18.31
C ASN A 58 2.63 -0.29 -18.01
N LEU A 59 2.73 0.56 -16.97
CA LEU A 59 4.01 1.11 -16.53
C LEU A 59 4.96 0.02 -16.01
N VAL A 60 4.44 -0.95 -15.25
CA VAL A 60 5.22 -2.11 -14.80
C VAL A 60 5.72 -2.93 -15.99
N LYS A 61 4.87 -3.17 -16.99
CA LYS A 61 5.26 -3.93 -18.19
C LYS A 61 6.31 -3.21 -19.01
N GLU A 62 6.22 -1.88 -19.13
CA GLU A 62 7.13 -1.08 -19.95
C GLU A 62 8.52 -0.95 -19.31
N TYR A 63 8.57 -0.61 -18.01
CA TYR A 63 9.83 -0.30 -17.35
C TYR A 63 10.43 -1.48 -16.56
N GLY A 64 9.62 -2.47 -16.24
CA GLY A 64 9.97 -3.57 -15.33
C GLY A 64 9.64 -3.25 -13.86
N PRO A 65 9.32 -4.29 -13.06
CA PRO A 65 8.86 -4.12 -11.68
C PRO A 65 9.93 -3.50 -10.75
N ASP A 66 11.21 -3.73 -11.03
CA ASP A 66 12.32 -3.23 -10.21
C ASP A 66 12.73 -1.79 -10.56
N LYS A 67 12.43 -1.34 -11.79
CA LYS A 67 12.85 -0.05 -12.32
C LYS A 67 11.80 1.05 -12.22
N VAL A 68 10.56 0.71 -11.85
CA VAL A 68 9.49 1.68 -11.67
C VAL A 68 8.94 1.61 -10.25
N ASP A 69 8.87 2.77 -9.57
CA ASP A 69 8.18 2.95 -8.30
C ASP A 69 6.84 3.62 -8.58
N ILE A 70 5.75 2.91 -8.29
CA ILE A 70 4.39 3.39 -8.53
C ILE A 70 3.67 3.49 -7.18
N GLN A 71 3.14 4.67 -6.90
CA GLN A 71 2.30 4.94 -5.73
C GLN A 71 0.91 5.35 -6.22
N ILE A 72 -0.15 4.67 -5.79
CA ILE A 72 -1.54 5.01 -6.14
C ILE A 72 -2.18 5.68 -4.93
N VAL A 73 -2.58 6.94 -5.08
CA VAL A 73 -3.21 7.73 -4.02
C VAL A 73 -4.69 7.93 -4.34
N ALA A 74 -5.55 7.36 -3.49
CA ALA A 74 -7.00 7.46 -3.60
C ALA A 74 -7.56 8.42 -2.54
N PHE A 75 -8.34 9.42 -2.95
CA PHE A 75 -9.01 10.36 -2.05
C PHE A 75 -10.40 10.74 -2.53
N GLY A 76 -11.19 11.41 -1.69
CA GLY A 76 -12.58 11.66 -1.98
C GLY A 76 -13.34 10.38 -2.35
N PRO A 77 -14.29 10.43 -3.29
CA PRO A 77 -15.01 9.23 -3.71
C PRO A 77 -14.16 8.11 -4.30
N GLY A 78 -12.96 8.42 -4.80
CA GLY A 78 -12.00 7.45 -5.34
C GLY A 78 -11.46 6.46 -4.31
N VAL A 79 -11.56 6.76 -3.01
CA VAL A 79 -11.19 5.81 -1.93
C VAL A 79 -11.95 4.49 -2.03
N ARG A 80 -13.11 4.46 -2.70
CA ARG A 80 -13.88 3.22 -2.95
C ARG A 80 -13.08 2.14 -3.68
N LEU A 81 -12.09 2.49 -4.50
CA LEU A 81 -11.16 1.53 -5.08
C LEU A 81 -10.48 0.66 -4.02
N LEU A 82 -10.20 1.26 -2.85
CA LEU A 82 -9.46 0.64 -1.77
C LEU A 82 -10.35 0.08 -0.65
N PHE A 83 -11.65 -0.09 -0.89
CA PHE A 83 -12.51 -0.82 0.04
C PHE A 83 -12.18 -2.32 -0.01
N ALA A 84 -12.31 -2.99 1.12
CA ALA A 84 -11.99 -4.41 1.24
C ALA A 84 -12.86 -5.31 0.35
N ASP A 85 -14.10 -4.90 0.08
CA ASP A 85 -15.07 -5.59 -0.78
C ASP A 85 -15.03 -5.15 -2.26
N ASN A 86 -14.07 -4.30 -2.67
CA ASN A 86 -13.99 -3.83 -4.05
C ASN A 86 -13.66 -4.97 -5.02
N ALA A 87 -14.33 -5.00 -6.18
CA ALA A 87 -14.12 -6.02 -7.21
C ALA A 87 -12.66 -6.09 -7.75
N ASN A 88 -11.85 -5.04 -7.53
CA ASN A 88 -10.46 -4.99 -7.98
C ASN A 88 -9.45 -5.48 -6.92
N THR A 89 -9.87 -6.02 -5.77
CA THR A 89 -8.97 -6.47 -4.69
C THR A 89 -7.91 -7.45 -5.18
N GLY A 90 -8.26 -8.40 -6.05
CA GLY A 90 -7.31 -9.35 -6.65
C GLY A 90 -6.25 -8.66 -7.53
N ARG A 91 -6.63 -7.61 -8.25
CA ARG A 91 -5.69 -6.83 -9.08
C ARG A 91 -4.76 -5.97 -8.22
N ILE A 92 -5.28 -5.39 -7.15
CA ILE A 92 -4.48 -4.65 -6.15
C ILE A 92 -3.43 -5.59 -5.56
N LYS A 93 -3.86 -6.77 -5.09
CA LYS A 93 -2.94 -7.78 -4.56
C LYS A 93 -1.85 -8.17 -5.56
N ASN A 94 -2.21 -8.41 -6.82
CA ASN A 94 -1.24 -8.75 -7.87
C ASN A 94 -0.19 -7.64 -8.08
N LEU A 95 -0.60 -6.38 -8.14
CA LEU A 95 0.30 -5.23 -8.29
C LEU A 95 1.22 -5.04 -7.08
N VAL A 96 0.73 -5.30 -5.87
CA VAL A 96 1.56 -5.26 -4.65
C VAL A 96 2.59 -6.38 -4.67
N ASP A 97 2.14 -7.63 -4.85
CA ASP A 97 2.99 -8.82 -4.70
C ASP A 97 4.07 -8.90 -5.81
N ASN A 98 3.71 -8.57 -7.04
CA ASN A 98 4.59 -8.77 -8.21
C ASN A 98 5.36 -7.52 -8.62
N ALA A 99 4.93 -6.35 -8.19
CA ALA A 99 5.54 -5.09 -8.62
C ALA A 99 5.74 -4.08 -7.48
N GLY A 100 5.43 -4.42 -6.22
CA GLY A 100 5.61 -3.55 -5.07
C GLY A 100 4.91 -2.19 -5.21
N VAL A 101 3.76 -2.15 -5.91
CA VAL A 101 2.98 -0.91 -6.06
C VAL A 101 2.39 -0.51 -4.70
N GLY A 102 2.61 0.74 -4.29
CA GLY A 102 2.03 1.28 -3.06
C GLY A 102 0.61 1.80 -3.28
N PHE A 103 -0.26 1.53 -2.30
CA PHE A 103 -1.64 2.03 -2.29
C PHE A 103 -1.90 2.86 -1.03
N HIS A 104 -2.47 4.07 -1.20
CA HIS A 104 -2.69 5.04 -0.13
C HIS A 104 -4.15 5.50 -0.12
N ALA A 105 -4.87 5.20 0.95
CA ALA A 105 -6.23 5.67 1.18
C ALA A 105 -6.20 6.95 2.04
N CYS A 106 -6.83 8.02 1.56
CA CYS A 106 -6.85 9.31 2.24
C CYS A 106 -7.52 9.23 3.62
N SER A 107 -6.74 9.50 4.68
CA SER A 107 -7.23 9.47 6.07
C SER A 107 -8.37 10.47 6.32
N ASN A 108 -8.33 11.67 5.73
CA ASN A 108 -9.39 12.66 5.86
C ASN A 108 -10.69 12.19 5.19
N THR A 109 -10.61 11.52 4.05
CA THR A 109 -11.77 10.96 3.38
C THR A 109 -12.41 9.86 4.24
N ILE A 110 -11.60 8.96 4.79
CA ILE A 110 -12.09 7.90 5.69
C ILE A 110 -12.78 8.50 6.90
N LYS A 111 -12.17 9.49 7.58
CA LYS A 111 -12.80 10.21 8.72
C LYS A 111 -14.14 10.84 8.35
N ASN A 112 -14.23 11.47 7.18
CA ASN A 112 -15.48 12.09 6.73
C ASN A 112 -16.55 11.04 6.38
N MET A 113 -16.16 9.91 5.79
CA MET A 113 -17.08 8.80 5.55
C MET A 113 -17.59 8.21 6.86
N THR A 114 -16.69 7.97 7.84
CA THR A 114 -17.06 7.50 9.17
C THR A 114 -18.11 8.39 9.83
N LYS A 115 -17.93 9.72 9.77
CA LYS A 115 -18.93 10.68 10.32
C LYS A 115 -20.29 10.59 9.63
N LYS A 116 -20.32 10.33 8.33
CA LYS A 116 -21.56 10.26 7.54
C LYS A 116 -22.27 8.91 7.65
N LEU A 117 -21.53 7.83 7.78
CA LEU A 117 -22.04 6.46 7.78
C LEU A 117 -22.28 5.91 9.21
N GLY A 118 -21.70 6.56 10.24
CA GLY A 118 -21.73 6.08 11.62
C GLY A 118 -20.64 5.06 11.95
N GLU A 119 -20.00 4.48 10.93
CA GLU A 119 -18.91 3.51 11.08
C GLU A 119 -17.82 3.74 10.02
N ALA A 120 -16.61 3.28 10.31
CA ALA A 120 -15.50 3.40 9.37
C ALA A 120 -15.64 2.38 8.23
N PRO A 121 -15.46 2.78 6.95
CA PRO A 121 -15.41 1.81 5.87
C PRO A 121 -14.21 0.87 6.06
N GLU A 122 -14.41 -0.40 5.77
CA GLU A 122 -13.34 -1.38 5.79
C GLU A 122 -12.41 -1.16 4.59
N ILE A 123 -11.15 -0.86 4.87
CA ILE A 123 -10.13 -0.60 3.85
C ILE A 123 -9.28 -1.84 3.62
N ASN A 124 -8.97 -2.11 2.36
CA ASN A 124 -8.07 -3.18 1.95
C ASN A 124 -6.77 -3.15 2.78
N PRO A 125 -6.37 -4.24 3.43
CA PRO A 125 -5.21 -4.29 4.31
C PRO A 125 -3.88 -3.99 3.61
N LEU A 126 -3.84 -4.07 2.28
CA LEU A 126 -2.67 -3.72 1.47
C LEU A 126 -2.54 -2.20 1.22
N ALA A 127 -3.51 -1.39 1.65
CA ALA A 127 -3.47 0.06 1.52
C ALA A 127 -3.12 0.74 2.85
N THR A 128 -2.20 1.70 2.82
CA THR A 128 -1.92 2.59 3.95
C THR A 128 -3.03 3.65 4.08
N LYS A 129 -3.32 4.12 5.29
CA LYS A 129 -4.41 5.05 5.59
C LYS A 129 -4.05 6.14 6.60
N ASP A 130 -2.78 6.41 6.75
CA ASP A 130 -2.20 7.29 7.78
C ASP A 130 -2.06 8.75 7.35
N SER A 131 -2.12 9.05 6.05
CA SER A 131 -1.92 10.39 5.49
C SER A 131 -3.15 10.96 4.78
N PRO A 132 -3.37 12.29 4.82
CA PRO A 132 -4.30 12.96 3.90
C PRO A 132 -3.81 12.80 2.45
N GLY A 133 -4.69 12.40 1.52
CA GLY A 133 -4.29 12.00 0.17
C GLY A 133 -3.52 13.06 -0.61
N VAL A 134 -3.98 14.33 -0.58
CA VAL A 134 -3.28 15.42 -1.30
C VAL A 134 -1.92 15.71 -0.67
N VAL A 135 -1.79 15.65 0.66
CA VAL A 135 -0.51 15.80 1.35
C VAL A 135 0.46 14.67 0.95
N GLN A 136 -0.05 13.44 0.85
CA GLN A 136 0.74 12.30 0.36
C GLN A 136 1.25 12.54 -1.07
N ILE A 137 0.41 13.06 -1.98
CA ILE A 137 0.82 13.39 -3.35
C ILE A 137 1.92 14.45 -3.32
N VAL A 138 1.75 15.55 -2.58
CA VAL A 138 2.76 16.61 -2.47
C VAL A 138 4.08 16.06 -1.95
N ASN A 139 4.05 15.22 -0.93
CA ASN A 139 5.24 14.58 -0.37
C ASN A 139 5.94 13.64 -1.38
N LEU A 140 5.17 12.90 -2.18
CA LEU A 140 5.73 12.04 -3.23
C LEU A 140 6.35 12.90 -4.36
N VAL A 141 5.66 13.94 -4.81
CA VAL A 141 6.19 14.85 -5.84
C VAL A 141 7.49 15.51 -5.37
N SER A 142 7.60 15.94 -4.12
CA SER A 142 8.85 16.50 -3.57
C SER A 142 9.99 15.47 -3.48
N LYS A 143 9.69 14.17 -3.52
CA LYS A 143 10.65 13.07 -3.61
C LYS A 143 10.97 12.65 -5.06
N GLY A 144 10.54 13.45 -6.04
CA GLY A 144 10.81 13.22 -7.46
C GLY A 144 9.79 12.34 -8.20
N PHE A 145 8.63 12.06 -7.60
CA PHE A 145 7.54 11.37 -8.31
C PHE A 145 6.85 12.30 -9.30
N ILE A 146 6.54 11.77 -10.48
CA ILE A 146 5.74 12.44 -11.51
C ILE A 146 4.27 12.15 -11.23
N LEU A 147 3.46 13.20 -11.08
CA LEU A 147 2.02 13.05 -10.89
C LEU A 147 1.32 12.78 -12.22
N VAL A 148 0.56 11.68 -12.27
CA VAL A 148 -0.30 11.34 -13.41
C VAL A 148 -1.72 11.11 -12.90
N LYS A 149 -2.70 11.69 -13.59
CA LYS A 149 -4.12 11.50 -13.35
C LYS A 149 -4.74 10.84 -14.58
N PRO A 150 -4.96 9.51 -14.57
CA PRO A 150 -5.59 8.77 -15.67
C PRO A 150 -7.07 9.12 -15.90
#